data_68378027509f7beec1c8e5821a41d9c7
#
_entry.id   68378027509f7beec1c8e5821a41d9c7
#
_cell.length_a   1.000
_cell.length_b   1.000
_cell.length_c   1.000
_cell.angle_alpha   90.00
_cell.angle_beta   90.00
_cell.angle_gamma   90.00
#
_symmetry.space_group_name_H-M   'P 1'
#
loop_
_entity.id
_entity.type
_entity.pdbx_description
1 polymer ?
#
loop_
_entity_poly.entity_id
_entity_poly.type
_entity_poly.pdbx_seq_one_letter_code
_entity_poly.pdbx_strand_id
1 'polypeptide(L)'
;MKRPSKIYTGLIAAALAAALFFTGQKVNEYAADPAGEKDCPPLFPEALGDPTKPNKIELQAYPDSLPWAQKGGAINDASCLNKTYVYGIVRVKTVDDIRQALLFARENNLKVSMAAVRHSMGGHAFFRDALVLDMTGFNQMALDEEQKLLTVQSGATWHDIQNYLHPAYAVKAMQSSDIFSVGGSISVNAHGMDHRAGSVGKTLRAMRLMLPDGSIQELSRSQNPELFKLVLGGYGLFGVILDVEVEVTDNVLYTPGRQVLAYREFPRLFAEKLVKDEKLGLMYAHLSTASPSLLQEMLLYTYEQTDAPETGIPPLTEVASTKLRRFVLNFSKQGDLPMRLKWFAEKYVEPRLESCEVSRNQAMTDGEACLVSRNQPMHDSVKYLKNNLKNETDILQEYYVPHDQLVTFIDGLREIITQNGTNLLNASVRVVHQEDNFLNYAPADMFAVVLYINQNTTPEDNETMRRMTQQTIDLALSLNGTFFLPYQLYYTPQQLQQAYPNIKDFFEAKKRYDPELVFTNTFYEKYAPLFENQ
;
A
#
# COMPACT_ATOMS: atom_id res chain seq x y z
N MET A 1 -11.81 -23.77 -59.91
CA MET A 1 -11.07 -23.36 -58.70
C MET A 1 -9.84 -24.26 -58.54
N LYS A 2 -8.62 -23.70 -58.68
CA LYS A 2 -7.38 -24.47 -58.48
C LYS A 2 -7.21 -24.72 -56.98
N ARG A 3 -7.03 -25.99 -56.58
CA ARG A 3 -6.73 -26.37 -55.20
C ARG A 3 -5.43 -25.67 -54.76
N PRO A 4 -5.39 -25.04 -53.58
CA PRO A 4 -4.16 -24.45 -53.09
C PRO A 4 -3.07 -25.53 -52.98
N SER A 5 -1.84 -25.18 -53.34
CA SER A 5 -0.74 -26.16 -53.34
C SER A 5 -0.50 -26.64 -51.90
N LYS A 6 -0.12 -27.91 -51.72
CA LYS A 6 0.17 -28.52 -50.40
C LYS A 6 1.18 -27.69 -49.58
N ILE A 7 2.03 -26.94 -50.26
CA ILE A 7 3.00 -26.00 -49.64
C ILE A 7 2.28 -24.82 -48.94
N TYR A 8 1.27 -24.22 -49.60
CA TYR A 8 0.48 -23.13 -49.02
C TYR A 8 -0.31 -23.57 -47.78
N THR A 9 -0.90 -24.79 -47.84
CA THR A 9 -1.64 -25.34 -46.69
C THR A 9 -0.71 -25.65 -45.52
N GLY A 10 0.50 -26.15 -45.80
CA GLY A 10 1.54 -26.37 -44.76
C GLY A 10 2.04 -25.07 -44.11
N LEU A 11 2.25 -24.00 -44.90
CA LEU A 11 2.65 -22.69 -44.38
C LEU A 11 1.57 -22.04 -43.49
N ILE A 12 0.30 -22.15 -43.88
CA ILE A 12 -0.82 -21.65 -43.09
C ILE A 12 -0.94 -22.43 -41.78
N ALA A 13 -0.84 -23.77 -41.83
CA ALA A 13 -0.87 -24.58 -40.62
C ALA A 13 0.30 -24.29 -39.68
N ALA A 14 1.51 -24.11 -40.21
CA ALA A 14 2.68 -23.72 -39.42
C ALA A 14 2.52 -22.34 -38.80
N ALA A 15 1.97 -21.36 -39.53
CA ALA A 15 1.71 -20.02 -39.03
C ALA A 15 0.63 -20.02 -37.93
N LEU A 16 -0.44 -20.83 -38.10
CA LEU A 16 -1.47 -21.01 -37.06
C LEU A 16 -0.91 -21.70 -35.82
N ALA A 17 -0.10 -22.76 -35.97
CA ALA A 17 0.54 -23.44 -34.86
C ALA A 17 1.52 -22.51 -34.11
N ALA A 18 2.31 -21.71 -34.84
CA ALA A 18 3.18 -20.69 -34.23
C ALA A 18 2.35 -19.62 -33.48
N ALA A 19 1.27 -19.12 -34.08
CA ALA A 19 0.39 -18.12 -33.43
C ALA A 19 -0.25 -18.70 -32.15
N LEU A 20 -0.72 -19.95 -32.17
CA LEU A 20 -1.26 -20.62 -30.98
C LEU A 20 -0.19 -20.85 -29.90
N PHE A 21 1.01 -21.22 -30.30
CA PHE A 21 2.13 -21.41 -29.39
C PHE A 21 2.54 -20.09 -28.71
N PHE A 22 2.71 -19.01 -29.49
CA PHE A 22 3.01 -17.68 -28.96
C PHE A 22 1.89 -17.15 -28.07
N THR A 23 0.63 -17.36 -28.43
CA THR A 23 -0.53 -17.00 -27.61
C THR A 23 -0.51 -17.77 -26.28
N GLY A 24 -0.25 -19.08 -26.32
CA GLY A 24 -0.14 -19.91 -25.12
C GLY A 24 1.02 -19.50 -24.21
N GLN A 25 2.18 -19.16 -24.78
CA GLN A 25 3.30 -18.63 -23.99
C GLN A 25 2.94 -17.30 -23.31
N LYS A 26 2.31 -16.37 -24.02
CA LYS A 26 1.88 -15.08 -23.46
C LYS A 26 0.82 -15.26 -22.37
N VAL A 27 -0.14 -16.13 -22.56
CA VAL A 27 -1.13 -16.45 -21.52
C VAL A 27 -0.44 -16.98 -20.26
N ASN A 28 0.51 -17.91 -20.43
CA ASN A 28 1.26 -18.44 -19.30
C ASN A 28 2.15 -17.37 -18.62
N GLU A 29 2.82 -16.53 -19.39
CA GLU A 29 3.61 -15.40 -18.87
C GLU A 29 2.73 -14.47 -18.02
N TYR A 30 1.58 -14.05 -18.53
CA TYR A 30 0.69 -13.12 -17.83
C TYR A 30 0.03 -13.71 -16.58
N ALA A 31 -0.19 -15.02 -16.55
CA ALA A 31 -0.81 -15.72 -15.43
C ALA A 31 0.21 -16.25 -14.39
N ALA A 32 1.48 -16.35 -14.75
CA ALA A 32 2.51 -16.95 -13.91
C ALA A 32 2.67 -16.25 -12.56
N ASP A 33 3.00 -17.00 -11.54
CA ASP A 33 3.40 -16.41 -10.27
C ASP A 33 4.72 -15.65 -10.45
N PRO A 34 4.86 -14.48 -9.84
CA PRO A 34 6.09 -13.72 -9.97
C PRO A 34 7.26 -14.48 -9.37
N ALA A 35 8.40 -14.40 -10.03
CA ALA A 35 9.66 -14.83 -9.47
C ALA A 35 9.96 -14.06 -8.16
N GLY A 36 10.92 -14.51 -7.36
CA GLY A 36 11.24 -13.86 -6.10
C GLY A 36 11.80 -12.45 -6.27
N GLU A 37 11.90 -11.70 -5.19
CA GLU A 37 12.44 -10.33 -5.13
C GLU A 37 13.84 -10.17 -5.72
N LYS A 38 14.58 -11.29 -5.85
CA LYS A 38 15.93 -11.30 -6.42
C LYS A 38 15.99 -10.83 -7.87
N ASP A 39 14.88 -10.87 -8.58
CA ASP A 39 14.80 -10.57 -10.01
C ASP A 39 14.46 -9.11 -10.32
N CYS A 40 14.21 -8.27 -9.30
CA CYS A 40 14.00 -6.84 -9.49
C CYS A 40 15.31 -6.14 -9.86
N PRO A 41 15.47 -5.60 -11.09
CA PRO A 41 16.70 -4.92 -11.47
C PRO A 41 16.81 -3.56 -10.76
N PRO A 42 18.02 -3.10 -10.42
CA PRO A 42 18.23 -1.73 -9.93
C PRO A 42 18.08 -0.74 -11.09
N LEU A 43 17.26 0.30 -10.90
CA LEU A 43 16.97 1.28 -11.96
C LEU A 43 17.94 2.45 -12.00
N PHE A 44 18.36 2.94 -10.84
CA PHE A 44 19.16 4.16 -10.73
C PHE A 44 20.45 3.87 -9.98
N PRO A 45 21.47 3.32 -10.64
CA PRO A 45 22.73 2.99 -10.00
C PRO A 45 23.40 4.21 -9.34
N GLU A 46 23.29 5.39 -9.97
CA GLU A 46 23.91 6.61 -9.45
C GLU A 46 23.21 7.13 -8.19
N ALA A 47 21.89 7.07 -8.13
CA ALA A 47 21.11 7.52 -6.98
C ALA A 47 21.26 6.60 -5.76
N LEU A 48 21.50 5.30 -6.01
CA LEU A 48 21.70 4.29 -4.98
C LEU A 48 23.19 3.99 -4.72
N GLY A 49 24.11 4.66 -5.45
CA GLY A 49 25.49 4.22 -5.63
C GLY A 49 25.57 3.05 -6.60
N ASP A 50 26.75 2.60 -6.93
CA ASP A 50 26.93 1.48 -7.87
C ASP A 50 26.35 0.18 -7.28
N PRO A 51 25.19 -0.32 -7.76
CA PRO A 51 24.57 -1.52 -7.20
C PRO A 51 25.34 -2.80 -7.50
N THR A 52 26.34 -2.73 -8.40
CA THR A 52 27.18 -3.88 -8.74
C THR A 52 28.37 -4.00 -7.80
N LYS A 53 28.66 -2.97 -7.01
CA LYS A 53 29.73 -3.00 -6.01
C LYS A 53 29.20 -3.44 -4.67
N PRO A 54 29.77 -4.47 -4.06
CA PRO A 54 29.47 -4.83 -2.68
C PRO A 54 29.78 -3.63 -1.77
N ASN A 55 29.12 -3.62 -0.62
CA ASN A 55 29.36 -2.63 0.41
C ASN A 55 30.86 -2.52 0.70
N LYS A 56 31.38 -1.30 0.82
CA LYS A 56 32.76 -1.05 1.21
C LYS A 56 33.05 -1.37 2.67
N ILE A 57 32.02 -1.68 3.47
CA ILE A 57 32.18 -2.08 4.85
C ILE A 57 32.85 -3.45 4.82
N GLU A 58 34.13 -3.51 5.22
CA GLU A 58 34.79 -4.77 5.53
C GLU A 58 33.91 -5.46 6.57
N LEU A 59 33.35 -6.61 6.20
CA LEU A 59 32.39 -7.36 7.00
C LEU A 59 33.11 -7.87 8.26
N GLN A 60 33.16 -7.04 9.29
CA GLN A 60 33.52 -7.49 10.62
C GLN A 60 32.44 -8.46 11.10
N ALA A 61 32.86 -9.48 11.78
CA ALA A 61 32.13 -10.67 12.19
C ALA A 61 30.60 -10.50 12.36
N TYR A 62 29.84 -11.32 11.69
CA TYR A 62 28.41 -11.54 12.00
C TYR A 62 28.32 -12.43 13.23
N PRO A 63 28.00 -11.92 14.43
CA PRO A 63 27.94 -12.73 15.63
C PRO A 63 26.79 -13.74 15.54
N ASP A 64 27.05 -14.97 15.96
CA ASP A 64 26.04 -16.03 15.98
C ASP A 64 24.92 -15.77 17.04
N SER A 65 25.12 -14.79 17.91
CA SER A 65 24.10 -14.33 18.86
C SER A 65 22.92 -13.60 18.21
N LEU A 66 23.06 -13.11 16.96
CA LEU A 66 21.97 -12.47 16.24
C LEU A 66 21.29 -13.44 15.25
N PRO A 67 19.97 -13.46 15.19
CA PRO A 67 19.22 -14.33 14.27
C PRO A 67 19.22 -13.78 12.83
N TRP A 68 20.35 -13.91 12.13
CA TRP A 68 20.53 -13.45 10.78
C TRP A 68 19.58 -14.13 9.79
N ALA A 69 18.74 -13.36 9.14
CA ALA A 69 17.98 -13.82 7.97
C ALA A 69 18.85 -13.72 6.71
N GLN A 70 19.75 -12.72 6.65
CA GLN A 70 20.66 -12.51 5.53
C GLN A 70 21.93 -11.79 6.03
N LYS A 71 23.09 -12.26 5.58
CA LYS A 71 24.40 -11.63 5.84
C LYS A 71 24.82 -10.93 4.56
N GLY A 72 24.96 -9.59 4.60
CA GLY A 72 25.23 -8.78 3.39
C GLY A 72 24.08 -8.79 2.37
N GLY A 73 24.40 -8.53 1.12
CA GLY A 73 23.47 -8.56 0.00
C GLY A 73 22.57 -7.33 -0.09
N ALA A 74 21.44 -7.46 -0.74
CA ALA A 74 20.52 -6.35 -0.99
C ALA A 74 19.09 -6.67 -0.55
N ILE A 75 18.32 -5.61 -0.31
CA ILE A 75 16.91 -5.62 -0.02
C ILE A 75 16.18 -4.73 -1.04
N ASN A 76 14.89 -4.98 -1.29
CA ASN A 76 14.06 -4.16 -2.16
C ASN A 76 12.65 -4.03 -1.58
N ASP A 77 11.87 -3.08 -2.09
CA ASP A 77 10.46 -2.92 -1.75
C ASP A 77 9.54 -3.40 -2.89
N ALA A 78 8.23 -3.30 -2.64
CA ALA A 78 7.21 -3.79 -3.57
C ALA A 78 7.22 -3.09 -4.95
N SER A 79 7.83 -1.90 -5.06
CA SER A 79 7.98 -1.21 -6.35
C SER A 79 9.07 -1.81 -7.24
N CYS A 80 9.97 -2.61 -6.69
CA CYS A 80 11.18 -3.07 -7.36
C CYS A 80 12.15 -1.97 -7.83
N LEU A 81 11.94 -0.72 -7.43
CA LEU A 81 12.72 0.44 -7.88
C LEU A 81 13.84 0.86 -6.90
N ASN A 82 13.84 0.30 -5.68
CA ASN A 82 14.67 0.78 -4.59
C ASN A 82 15.64 -0.28 -4.05
N LYS A 83 16.17 -1.16 -4.92
CA LYS A 83 17.14 -2.18 -4.51
C LYS A 83 18.34 -1.53 -3.82
N THR A 84 18.57 -1.87 -2.56
CA THR A 84 19.56 -1.26 -1.69
C THR A 84 20.45 -2.33 -1.07
N TYR A 85 21.78 -2.17 -1.13
CA TYR A 85 22.72 -3.03 -0.44
C TYR A 85 22.73 -2.68 1.05
N VAL A 86 22.67 -3.71 1.90
CA VAL A 86 22.59 -3.57 3.35
C VAL A 86 23.72 -4.35 4.02
N TYR A 87 24.06 -3.98 5.27
CA TYR A 87 25.02 -4.74 6.07
C TYR A 87 24.52 -6.16 6.29
N GLY A 88 23.26 -6.29 6.66
CA GLY A 88 22.61 -7.57 6.87
C GLY A 88 21.16 -7.39 7.37
N ILE A 89 20.42 -8.49 7.43
CA ILE A 89 19.04 -8.51 7.86
C ILE A 89 18.93 -9.47 9.06
N VAL A 90 18.48 -8.96 10.19
CA VAL A 90 18.20 -9.72 11.42
C VAL A 90 16.70 -9.92 11.55
N ARG A 91 16.24 -11.17 11.57
CA ARG A 91 14.83 -11.51 11.79
C ARG A 91 14.56 -11.61 13.28
N VAL A 92 13.94 -10.57 13.83
CA VAL A 92 13.62 -10.48 15.26
C VAL A 92 12.34 -11.25 15.61
N LYS A 93 12.32 -11.87 16.77
CA LYS A 93 11.17 -12.56 17.34
C LYS A 93 10.86 -12.11 18.77
N THR A 94 11.84 -11.55 19.44
CA THR A 94 11.76 -11.13 20.83
C THR A 94 12.25 -9.69 21.00
N VAL A 95 11.86 -9.06 22.09
CA VAL A 95 12.37 -7.73 22.47
C VAL A 95 13.89 -7.77 22.68
N ASP A 96 14.43 -8.90 23.15
CA ASP A 96 15.86 -9.06 23.36
C ASP A 96 16.63 -9.11 22.03
N ASP A 97 16.11 -9.77 20.99
CA ASP A 97 16.72 -9.75 19.65
C ASP A 97 16.89 -8.32 19.14
N ILE A 98 15.86 -7.46 19.36
CA ILE A 98 15.93 -6.06 18.97
C ILE A 98 17.01 -5.33 19.76
N ARG A 99 17.06 -5.53 21.08
CA ARG A 99 18.04 -4.89 21.95
C ARG A 99 19.46 -5.30 21.59
N GLN A 100 19.71 -6.59 21.35
CA GLN A 100 21.02 -7.09 20.92
C GLN A 100 21.43 -6.54 19.53
N ALA A 101 20.48 -6.43 18.60
CA ALA A 101 20.76 -5.85 17.30
C ALA A 101 21.10 -4.35 17.39
N LEU A 102 20.41 -3.58 18.25
CA LEU A 102 20.75 -2.17 18.49
C LEU A 102 22.12 -2.00 19.15
N LEU A 103 22.46 -2.86 20.14
CA LEU A 103 23.77 -2.85 20.76
C LEU A 103 24.86 -3.14 19.73
N PHE A 104 24.69 -4.19 18.93
CA PHE A 104 25.61 -4.54 17.85
C PHE A 104 25.78 -3.39 16.84
N ALA A 105 24.67 -2.74 16.44
CA ALA A 105 24.73 -1.62 15.53
C ALA A 105 25.53 -0.44 16.09
N ARG A 106 25.33 -0.11 17.37
CA ARG A 106 26.10 0.96 18.04
C ARG A 106 27.60 0.64 18.14
N GLU A 107 27.96 -0.57 18.56
CA GLU A 107 29.37 -1.01 18.66
C GLU A 107 30.10 -0.97 17.31
N ASN A 108 29.36 -1.12 16.20
CA ASN A 108 29.89 -1.16 14.85
C ASN A 108 29.61 0.10 14.02
N ASN A 109 29.07 1.18 14.65
CA ASN A 109 28.68 2.42 13.98
C ASN A 109 27.73 2.21 12.78
N LEU A 110 26.86 1.21 12.86
CA LEU A 110 25.86 0.92 11.83
C LEU A 110 24.60 1.76 12.07
N LYS A 111 23.98 2.20 11.01
CA LYS A 111 22.61 2.68 11.03
C LYS A 111 21.64 1.50 11.08
N VAL A 112 20.43 1.75 11.58
CA VAL A 112 19.37 0.73 11.70
C VAL A 112 18.13 1.19 10.98
N SER A 113 17.50 0.29 10.25
CA SER A 113 16.18 0.49 9.65
C SER A 113 15.27 -0.70 9.93
N MET A 114 13.96 -0.47 9.91
CA MET A 114 12.96 -1.49 10.18
C MET A 114 12.20 -1.84 8.92
N ALA A 115 12.07 -3.12 8.65
CA ALA A 115 11.29 -3.66 7.55
C ALA A 115 10.36 -4.77 8.06
N ALA A 116 9.18 -4.86 7.47
CA ALA A 116 8.32 -6.04 7.60
C ALA A 116 7.96 -6.52 6.18
N VAL A 117 6.75 -6.30 5.71
CA VAL A 117 6.30 -6.74 4.37
C VAL A 117 6.77 -5.83 3.22
N ARG A 118 7.42 -4.71 3.50
CA ARG A 118 8.11 -3.79 2.55
C ARG A 118 7.22 -3.25 1.43
N HIS A 119 6.01 -2.82 1.78
CA HIS A 119 5.05 -2.25 0.84
C HIS A 119 5.08 -0.72 0.72
N SER A 120 5.94 -0.01 1.47
CA SER A 120 6.32 1.36 1.11
C SER A 120 7.19 1.34 -0.15
N MET A 121 6.96 2.26 -1.08
CA MET A 121 7.54 2.19 -2.42
C MET A 121 8.63 3.25 -2.68
N GLY A 122 9.22 3.82 -1.62
CA GLY A 122 10.28 4.83 -1.72
C GLY A 122 11.53 4.49 -0.90
N GLY A 123 11.74 3.21 -0.57
CA GLY A 123 12.89 2.80 0.25
C GLY A 123 12.78 3.20 1.73
N HIS A 124 11.58 3.51 2.24
CA HIS A 124 11.38 3.94 3.63
C HIS A 124 11.69 2.85 4.67
N ALA A 125 11.76 1.58 4.25
CA ALA A 125 11.98 0.44 5.12
C ALA A 125 13.45 0.04 5.24
N PHE A 126 14.39 0.75 4.59
CA PHE A 126 15.80 0.40 4.60
C PHE A 126 16.70 1.58 4.23
N PHE A 127 17.97 1.41 4.49
CA PHE A 127 19.02 2.38 4.21
C PHE A 127 20.29 1.64 3.77
N ARG A 128 21.11 2.30 2.94
CA ARG A 128 22.38 1.74 2.49
C ARG A 128 23.31 1.41 3.65
N ASP A 129 23.90 0.23 3.60
CA ASP A 129 24.86 -0.29 4.56
C ASP A 129 24.31 -0.40 6.00
N ALA A 130 22.98 -0.26 6.19
CA ALA A 130 22.35 -0.39 7.48
C ALA A 130 22.14 -1.84 7.91
N LEU A 131 22.02 -2.05 9.20
CA LEU A 131 21.42 -3.24 9.79
C LEU A 131 19.90 -3.13 9.66
N VAL A 132 19.27 -4.08 8.97
CA VAL A 132 17.82 -4.11 8.81
C VAL A 132 17.21 -5.07 9.81
N LEU A 133 16.26 -4.59 10.62
CA LEU A 133 15.44 -5.43 11.48
C LEU A 133 14.22 -5.94 10.68
N ASP A 134 14.19 -7.23 10.39
CA ASP A 134 13.03 -7.90 9.81
C ASP A 134 12.04 -8.22 10.93
N MET A 135 10.96 -7.42 11.00
CA MET A 135 9.96 -7.51 12.05
C MET A 135 8.92 -8.62 11.84
N THR A 136 8.93 -9.33 10.71
CA THR A 136 7.89 -10.32 10.36
C THR A 136 7.74 -11.47 11.35
N GLY A 137 8.79 -11.77 12.13
CA GLY A 137 8.78 -12.78 13.19
C GLY A 137 8.25 -12.28 14.54
N PHE A 138 8.01 -10.98 14.68
CA PHE A 138 7.59 -10.32 15.92
C PHE A 138 6.08 -10.03 15.84
N ASN A 139 5.23 -11.04 16.07
CA ASN A 139 3.83 -11.05 15.67
C ASN A 139 2.85 -11.63 16.70
N GLN A 140 3.20 -11.68 17.97
CA GLN A 140 2.30 -12.14 19.02
C GLN A 140 1.14 -11.16 19.21
N MET A 141 -0.03 -11.68 19.63
CA MET A 141 -1.21 -10.88 19.89
C MET A 141 -2.06 -11.46 21.01
N ALA A 142 -2.79 -10.61 21.71
CA ALA A 142 -3.73 -10.97 22.79
C ALA A 142 -4.91 -10.00 22.80
N LEU A 143 -6.13 -10.50 22.87
CA LEU A 143 -7.37 -9.72 22.91
C LEU A 143 -7.89 -9.63 24.35
N ASP A 144 -8.16 -8.42 24.78
CA ASP A 144 -9.02 -8.12 25.93
C ASP A 144 -10.46 -7.93 25.40
N GLU A 145 -11.30 -8.94 25.57
CA GLU A 145 -12.67 -8.94 25.06
C GLU A 145 -13.55 -7.93 25.79
N GLU A 146 -13.31 -7.69 27.09
CA GLU A 146 -14.11 -6.75 27.89
C GLU A 146 -13.90 -5.31 27.42
N GLN A 147 -12.66 -4.97 27.09
CA GLN A 147 -12.30 -3.64 26.60
C GLN A 147 -12.39 -3.52 25.07
N LYS A 148 -12.57 -4.62 24.34
CA LYS A 148 -12.44 -4.71 22.89
C LYS A 148 -11.12 -4.10 22.42
N LEU A 149 -10.04 -4.52 23.05
CA LEU A 149 -8.70 -4.00 22.85
C LEU A 149 -7.73 -5.13 22.49
N LEU A 150 -7.13 -5.05 21.32
CA LEU A 150 -6.14 -5.99 20.83
C LEU A 150 -4.74 -5.44 21.11
N THR A 151 -3.97 -6.11 21.97
CA THR A 151 -2.52 -5.89 22.06
C THR A 151 -1.83 -6.74 21.01
N VAL A 152 -1.07 -6.12 20.12
CA VAL A 152 -0.44 -6.82 18.99
C VAL A 152 0.97 -6.29 18.71
N GLN A 153 1.92 -7.20 18.47
CA GLN A 153 3.28 -6.87 18.07
C GLN A 153 3.34 -6.35 16.63
N SER A 154 4.29 -5.45 16.39
CA SER A 154 4.36 -4.64 15.17
C SER A 154 4.57 -5.41 13.85
N GLY A 155 5.11 -6.63 13.93
CA GLY A 155 5.33 -7.50 12.77
C GLY A 155 4.11 -8.29 12.32
N ALA A 156 3.05 -8.39 13.13
CA ALA A 156 1.80 -9.05 12.74
C ALA A 156 1.17 -8.35 11.53
N THR A 157 0.57 -9.13 10.64
CA THR A 157 -0.17 -8.59 9.49
C THR A 157 -1.65 -8.42 9.83
N TRP A 158 -2.36 -7.58 9.08
CA TRP A 158 -3.81 -7.49 9.23
C TRP A 158 -4.50 -8.81 8.89
N HIS A 159 -3.91 -9.61 7.98
CA HIS A 159 -4.37 -10.97 7.70
C HIS A 159 -4.36 -11.86 8.96
N ASP A 160 -3.25 -11.86 9.70
CA ASP A 160 -3.14 -12.62 10.95
C ASP A 160 -4.18 -12.15 11.96
N ILE A 161 -4.36 -10.82 12.09
CA ILE A 161 -5.32 -10.21 13.02
C ILE A 161 -6.76 -10.55 12.64
N GLN A 162 -7.14 -10.46 11.36
CA GLN A 162 -8.49 -10.80 10.92
C GLN A 162 -8.82 -12.26 11.20
N ASN A 163 -7.87 -13.19 10.93
CA ASN A 163 -8.05 -14.60 11.24
C ASN A 163 -8.14 -14.86 12.76
N TYR A 164 -7.40 -14.12 13.57
CA TYR A 164 -7.44 -14.24 15.02
C TYR A 164 -8.76 -13.72 15.62
N LEU A 165 -9.27 -12.61 15.12
CA LEU A 165 -10.47 -11.96 15.62
C LEU A 165 -11.78 -12.62 15.13
N HIS A 166 -11.75 -13.24 13.96
CA HIS A 166 -12.93 -13.84 13.35
C HIS A 166 -13.39 -15.10 14.13
N PRO A 167 -14.69 -15.37 14.31
CA PRO A 167 -15.85 -14.62 13.77
C PRO A 167 -16.36 -13.52 14.67
N ALA A 168 -15.91 -13.40 15.93
CA ALA A 168 -16.53 -12.55 16.94
C ALA A 168 -16.25 -11.05 16.73
N TYR A 169 -15.03 -10.72 16.36
CA TYR A 169 -14.57 -9.34 16.28
C TYR A 169 -13.99 -9.00 14.90
N ALA A 170 -13.88 -7.70 14.63
CA ALA A 170 -13.32 -7.14 13.42
C ALA A 170 -12.39 -5.96 13.71
N VAL A 171 -11.46 -5.70 12.79
CA VAL A 171 -10.61 -4.51 12.81
C VAL A 171 -11.46 -3.27 12.52
N LYS A 172 -11.27 -2.18 13.28
CA LYS A 172 -11.95 -0.91 13.08
C LYS A 172 -11.44 -0.17 11.85
N ALA A 173 -10.11 0.00 11.75
CA ALA A 173 -9.46 0.65 10.62
C ALA A 173 -8.20 -0.11 10.20
N MET A 174 -8.07 -0.36 8.91
CA MET A 174 -6.90 -0.93 8.26
C MET A 174 -6.91 -0.56 6.77
N GLN A 175 -5.82 -0.80 6.05
CA GLN A 175 -5.82 -0.68 4.60
C GLN A 175 -6.86 -1.62 3.96
N SER A 176 -7.17 -1.39 2.69
CA SER A 176 -8.15 -2.22 1.94
C SER A 176 -7.65 -3.62 1.61
N SER A 177 -6.40 -3.93 1.91
CA SER A 177 -5.81 -5.27 1.81
C SER A 177 -5.07 -5.61 3.11
N ASP A 178 -5.01 -6.88 3.41
CA ASP A 178 -4.58 -7.40 4.71
C ASP A 178 -3.09 -7.78 4.80
N ILE A 179 -2.35 -7.60 3.73
CA ILE A 179 -0.93 -7.99 3.65
C ILE A 179 0.00 -7.11 4.49
N PHE A 180 -0.44 -5.91 4.87
CA PHE A 180 0.42 -4.94 5.57
C PHE A 180 0.61 -5.31 7.03
N SER A 181 1.81 -5.07 7.54
CA SER A 181 2.09 -5.20 8.96
C SER A 181 1.53 -4.03 9.76
N VAL A 182 1.18 -4.29 11.01
CA VAL A 182 0.68 -3.27 11.95
C VAL A 182 1.69 -2.14 12.12
N GLY A 183 2.95 -2.46 12.42
CA GLY A 183 4.00 -1.45 12.58
C GLY A 183 4.21 -0.59 11.34
N GLY A 184 4.15 -1.21 10.13
CA GLY A 184 4.21 -0.48 8.87
C GLY A 184 3.01 0.45 8.69
N SER A 185 1.79 -0.02 8.97
CA SER A 185 0.56 0.76 8.88
C SER A 185 0.55 1.97 9.81
N ILE A 186 1.07 1.81 11.03
CA ILE A 186 1.21 2.90 12.00
C ILE A 186 2.30 3.88 11.57
N SER A 187 3.43 3.37 11.08
CA SER A 187 4.54 4.20 10.61
C SER A 187 4.19 5.12 9.45
N VAL A 188 3.10 4.85 8.72
CA VAL A 188 2.58 5.71 7.66
C VAL A 188 1.22 6.32 8.00
N ASN A 189 0.64 5.99 9.16
CA ASN A 189 -0.73 6.35 9.56
C ASN A 189 -1.76 5.98 8.47
N ALA A 190 -1.78 4.72 8.07
CA ALA A 190 -2.61 4.25 6.98
C ALA A 190 -4.11 4.40 7.22
N HIS A 191 -4.87 4.49 6.14
CA HIS A 191 -6.34 4.48 6.14
C HIS A 191 -6.89 3.41 5.18
N GLY A 192 -8.21 3.23 5.15
CA GLY A 192 -8.83 2.17 4.36
C GLY A 192 -10.22 2.48 3.83
N MET A 193 -11.13 1.53 4.03
CA MET A 193 -12.50 1.56 3.47
C MET A 193 -13.55 2.05 4.47
N ASP A 194 -13.23 2.09 5.77
CA ASP A 194 -14.15 2.60 6.78
C ASP A 194 -14.14 4.14 6.73
N HIS A 195 -15.22 4.68 6.19
CA HIS A 195 -15.39 6.12 6.02
C HIS A 195 -15.77 6.85 7.32
N ARG A 196 -15.84 6.17 8.47
CA ARG A 196 -16.15 6.74 9.79
C ARG A 196 -15.02 6.57 10.79
N ALA A 197 -14.33 5.42 10.77
CA ALA A 197 -13.27 5.15 11.72
C ALA A 197 -12.01 6.00 11.47
N GLY A 198 -11.81 6.44 10.23
CA GLY A 198 -10.63 7.22 9.85
C GLY A 198 -9.39 6.36 9.64
N SER A 199 -8.22 6.89 10.02
CA SER A 199 -6.94 6.19 9.90
C SER A 199 -6.74 5.15 11.02
N VAL A 200 -5.73 4.29 10.85
CA VAL A 200 -5.27 3.36 11.88
C VAL A 200 -4.93 4.10 13.18
N GLY A 201 -4.32 5.27 13.08
CA GLY A 201 -3.99 6.11 14.23
C GLY A 201 -5.17 6.51 15.11
N LYS A 202 -6.37 6.65 14.53
CA LYS A 202 -7.60 6.95 15.30
C LYS A 202 -8.03 5.80 16.22
N THR A 203 -7.66 4.58 15.87
CA THR A 203 -8.01 3.37 16.63
C THR A 203 -6.92 2.96 17.64
N LEU A 204 -5.77 3.63 17.63
CA LEU A 204 -4.69 3.38 18.58
C LEU A 204 -4.98 4.00 19.95
N ARG A 205 -4.91 3.18 20.99
CA ARG A 205 -4.98 3.60 22.39
C ARG A 205 -3.59 3.94 22.93
N ALA A 206 -2.64 3.04 22.75
CA ALA A 206 -1.26 3.17 23.22
C ALA A 206 -0.30 2.36 22.35
N MET A 207 1.00 2.59 22.52
CA MET A 207 2.07 1.78 21.95
C MET A 207 3.30 1.77 22.84
N ARG A 208 4.11 0.70 22.75
CA ARG A 208 5.45 0.66 23.34
C ARG A 208 6.50 0.84 22.25
N LEU A 209 7.41 1.76 22.51
CA LEU A 209 8.49 2.13 21.59
C LEU A 209 9.86 1.86 22.23
N MET A 210 10.75 1.18 21.53
CA MET A 210 12.16 1.08 21.93
C MET A 210 12.96 2.19 21.27
N LEU A 211 13.59 3.02 22.10
CA LEU A 211 14.44 4.13 21.68
C LEU A 211 15.83 3.67 21.22
N PRO A 212 16.64 4.54 20.60
CA PRO A 212 17.99 4.19 20.11
C PRO A 212 18.93 3.66 21.20
N ASP A 213 18.75 4.05 22.44
CA ASP A 213 19.53 3.59 23.59
C ASP A 213 19.07 2.22 24.16
N GLY A 214 18.01 1.64 23.59
CA GLY A 214 17.41 0.37 24.04
C GLY A 214 16.40 0.52 25.17
N SER A 215 16.15 1.74 25.68
CA SER A 215 15.08 2.01 26.65
C SER A 215 13.70 1.89 25.99
N ILE A 216 12.70 1.50 26.78
CA ILE A 216 11.32 1.34 26.30
C ILE A 216 10.46 2.43 26.92
N GLN A 217 9.68 3.10 26.07
CA GLN A 217 8.70 4.09 26.49
C GLN A 217 7.29 3.67 26.09
N GLU A 218 6.34 3.98 26.96
CA GLU A 218 4.91 3.88 26.67
C GLU A 218 4.42 5.22 26.12
N LEU A 219 3.72 5.16 25.00
CA LEU A 219 3.23 6.32 24.26
C LEU A 219 1.72 6.24 24.11
N SER A 220 1.04 7.33 24.36
CA SER A 220 -0.39 7.50 24.10
C SER A 220 -0.72 8.97 23.89
N ARG A 221 -2.01 9.30 23.66
CA ARG A 221 -2.44 10.71 23.59
C ARG A 221 -2.26 11.47 24.92
N SER A 222 -2.14 10.78 26.05
CA SER A 222 -1.95 11.37 27.40
C SER A 222 -0.55 11.15 27.97
N GLN A 223 0.19 10.16 27.47
CA GLN A 223 1.53 9.80 27.94
C GLN A 223 2.54 9.95 26.79
N ASN A 224 3.54 10.81 26.96
CA ASN A 224 4.49 11.18 25.89
C ASN A 224 3.80 11.59 24.57
N PRO A 225 2.83 12.54 24.60
CA PRO A 225 1.95 12.82 23.47
C PRO A 225 2.68 13.38 22.24
N GLU A 226 3.79 14.11 22.42
CA GLU A 226 4.60 14.60 21.31
C GLU A 226 5.21 13.42 20.54
N LEU A 227 5.88 12.52 21.26
CA LEU A 227 6.53 11.37 20.66
C LEU A 227 5.50 10.41 20.03
N PHE A 228 4.32 10.25 20.65
CA PHE A 228 3.22 9.49 20.06
C PHE A 228 2.82 10.04 18.68
N LYS A 229 2.66 11.36 18.55
CA LYS A 229 2.32 12.02 17.28
C LYS A 229 3.45 11.95 16.24
N LEU A 230 4.71 11.97 16.69
CA LEU A 230 5.89 11.84 15.83
C LEU A 230 6.08 10.41 15.30
N VAL A 231 5.77 9.39 16.10
CA VAL A 231 5.88 7.98 15.70
C VAL A 231 4.74 7.59 14.75
N LEU A 232 3.54 8.11 14.99
CA LEU A 232 2.38 7.90 14.13
C LEU A 232 2.56 8.66 12.80
N GLY A 233 2.82 7.94 11.71
CA GLY A 233 3.25 8.55 10.45
C GLY A 233 4.69 9.04 10.46
N GLY A 234 5.54 8.46 11.32
CA GLY A 234 6.95 8.86 11.51
C GLY A 234 7.96 8.03 10.74
N TYR A 235 7.51 7.14 9.87
CA TYR A 235 8.34 6.37 8.93
C TYR A 235 9.47 5.57 9.61
N GLY A 236 9.28 5.12 10.87
CA GLY A 236 10.27 4.34 11.61
C GLY A 236 11.49 5.15 12.09
N LEU A 237 11.42 6.48 12.11
CA LEU A 237 12.60 7.32 12.41
C LEU A 237 12.84 7.55 13.92
N PHE A 238 11.86 7.30 14.78
CA PHE A 238 11.95 7.65 16.21
C PHE A 238 12.21 6.46 17.14
N GLY A 239 12.10 5.24 16.64
CA GLY A 239 12.28 4.03 17.43
C GLY A 239 11.63 2.81 16.80
N VAL A 240 11.83 1.67 17.43
CA VAL A 240 11.19 0.41 17.05
C VAL A 240 9.86 0.28 17.79
N ILE A 241 8.74 0.28 17.05
CA ILE A 241 7.43 -0.03 17.62
C ILE A 241 7.44 -1.50 18.03
N LEU A 242 7.29 -1.77 19.31
CA LEU A 242 7.24 -3.14 19.85
C LEU A 242 5.84 -3.71 19.66
N ASP A 243 4.90 -3.16 20.37
CA ASP A 243 3.50 -3.53 20.29
C ASP A 243 2.59 -2.32 20.45
N VAL A 244 1.34 -2.53 20.12
CA VAL A 244 0.32 -1.50 20.12
C VAL A 244 -0.98 -2.06 20.66
N GLU A 245 -1.77 -1.19 21.26
CA GLU A 245 -3.14 -1.44 21.66
C GLU A 245 -4.09 -0.84 20.63
N VAL A 246 -4.79 -1.70 19.86
CA VAL A 246 -5.71 -1.32 18.80
C VAL A 246 -7.14 -1.64 19.22
N GLU A 247 -8.03 -0.66 19.10
CA GLU A 247 -9.45 -0.89 19.32
C GLU A 247 -10.04 -1.76 18.20
N VAL A 248 -10.78 -2.80 18.61
CA VAL A 248 -11.54 -3.66 17.71
C VAL A 248 -13.04 -3.39 17.86
N THR A 249 -13.84 -3.90 16.95
CA THR A 249 -15.29 -3.78 16.95
C THR A 249 -15.95 -5.14 16.82
N ASP A 250 -17.23 -5.23 17.15
CA ASP A 250 -17.99 -6.43 16.85
C ASP A 250 -17.98 -6.72 15.35
N ASN A 251 -17.86 -7.98 15.01
CA ASN A 251 -17.98 -8.39 13.63
C ASN A 251 -19.45 -8.46 13.26
N VAL A 252 -19.83 -7.70 12.27
CA VAL A 252 -21.22 -7.57 11.81
C VAL A 252 -21.33 -8.04 10.37
N LEU A 253 -22.54 -8.32 9.93
CA LEU A 253 -22.82 -8.66 8.54
C LEU A 253 -23.21 -7.42 7.74
N TYR A 254 -22.72 -7.41 6.51
CA TYR A 254 -23.03 -6.39 5.52
C TYR A 254 -23.68 -7.01 4.28
N THR A 255 -24.60 -6.25 3.71
CA THR A 255 -25.08 -6.43 2.34
C THR A 255 -24.21 -5.57 1.42
N PRO A 256 -23.45 -6.15 0.50
CA PRO A 256 -22.72 -5.40 -0.50
C PRO A 256 -23.66 -4.71 -1.48
N GLY A 257 -23.38 -3.44 -1.76
CA GLY A 257 -24.05 -2.64 -2.78
C GLY A 257 -23.07 -2.16 -3.84
N ARG A 258 -23.60 -1.89 -5.05
CA ARG A 258 -22.80 -1.41 -6.17
C ARG A 258 -23.62 -0.47 -7.05
N GLN A 259 -23.04 0.69 -7.37
CA GLN A 259 -23.69 1.68 -8.21
C GLN A 259 -22.71 2.25 -9.24
N VAL A 260 -23.16 2.39 -10.49
CA VAL A 260 -22.47 3.15 -11.53
C VAL A 260 -22.99 4.58 -11.51
N LEU A 261 -22.07 5.55 -11.47
CA LEU A 261 -22.41 6.98 -11.50
C LEU A 261 -21.36 7.80 -12.25
N ALA A 262 -21.70 9.02 -12.61
CA ALA A 262 -20.71 9.97 -13.08
C ALA A 262 -19.90 10.50 -11.88
N TYR A 263 -18.56 10.60 -11.99
CA TYR A 263 -17.70 11.07 -10.90
C TYR A 263 -18.15 12.44 -10.32
N ARG A 264 -18.74 13.30 -11.14
CA ARG A 264 -19.25 14.62 -10.73
C ARG A 264 -20.43 14.56 -9.75
N GLU A 265 -21.12 13.44 -9.71
CA GLU A 265 -22.28 13.24 -8.81
C GLU A 265 -21.83 12.78 -7.41
N PHE A 266 -20.63 12.19 -7.31
CA PHE A 266 -20.17 11.54 -6.08
C PHE A 266 -20.05 12.51 -4.88
N PRO A 267 -19.47 13.71 -4.96
CA PRO A 267 -19.38 14.60 -3.81
C PRO A 267 -20.74 14.98 -3.24
N ARG A 268 -21.72 15.24 -4.11
CA ARG A 268 -23.09 15.54 -3.68
C ARG A 268 -23.75 14.31 -3.06
N LEU A 269 -23.64 13.15 -3.71
CA LEU A 269 -24.20 11.89 -3.18
C LEU A 269 -23.61 11.57 -1.80
N PHE A 270 -22.30 11.76 -1.64
CA PHE A 270 -21.64 11.58 -0.35
C PHE A 270 -22.21 12.51 0.72
N ALA A 271 -22.23 13.82 0.47
CA ALA A 271 -22.68 14.81 1.45
C ALA A 271 -24.17 14.71 1.81
N GLU A 272 -25.02 14.37 0.84
CA GLU A 272 -26.47 14.33 1.04
C GLU A 272 -26.97 13.01 1.63
N LYS A 273 -26.34 11.87 1.26
CA LYS A 273 -26.82 10.52 1.59
C LYS A 273 -25.80 9.68 2.34
N LEU A 274 -24.62 9.41 1.75
CA LEU A 274 -23.73 8.35 2.24
C LEU A 274 -23.18 8.65 3.65
N VAL A 275 -22.76 9.88 3.91
CA VAL A 275 -22.22 10.27 5.23
C VAL A 275 -23.28 10.23 6.32
N LYS A 276 -24.58 10.33 5.95
CA LYS A 276 -25.73 10.32 6.89
C LYS A 276 -26.31 8.94 7.12
N ASP A 277 -25.95 7.98 6.29
CA ASP A 277 -26.47 6.62 6.40
C ASP A 277 -25.76 5.85 7.50
N GLU A 278 -26.42 5.72 8.65
CA GLU A 278 -25.86 5.04 9.83
C GLU A 278 -25.57 3.55 9.61
N LYS A 279 -26.22 2.91 8.64
CA LYS A 279 -25.99 1.50 8.30
C LYS A 279 -24.78 1.30 7.39
N LEU A 280 -24.37 2.35 6.67
CA LEU A 280 -23.21 2.27 5.78
C LEU A 280 -21.93 2.17 6.60
N GLY A 281 -21.28 1.00 6.63
CA GLY A 281 -20.06 0.73 7.39
C GLY A 281 -18.80 0.96 6.58
N LEU A 282 -18.74 0.40 5.37
CA LEU A 282 -17.57 0.47 4.50
C LEU A 282 -17.97 1.00 3.12
N MET A 283 -17.08 1.76 2.48
CA MET A 283 -17.26 2.22 1.11
C MET A 283 -15.95 2.58 0.44
N TYR A 284 -15.93 2.45 -0.88
CA TYR A 284 -14.90 2.99 -1.76
C TYR A 284 -15.45 3.08 -3.18
N ALA A 285 -14.77 3.79 -4.05
CA ALA A 285 -15.15 3.85 -5.46
C ALA A 285 -13.96 3.62 -6.38
N HIS A 286 -14.21 2.99 -7.53
CA HIS A 286 -13.25 2.88 -8.63
C HIS A 286 -13.64 3.84 -9.77
N LEU A 287 -12.67 4.58 -10.28
CA LEU A 287 -12.81 5.40 -11.48
C LEU A 287 -12.41 4.61 -12.72
N SER A 288 -13.11 4.83 -13.82
CA SER A 288 -12.78 4.19 -15.09
C SER A 288 -11.36 4.49 -15.54
N THR A 289 -10.63 3.45 -15.94
CA THR A 289 -9.31 3.58 -16.60
C THR A 289 -9.39 3.38 -18.11
N ALA A 290 -10.58 3.12 -18.67
CA ALA A 290 -10.81 2.94 -20.09
C ALA A 290 -10.87 4.29 -20.83
N SER A 291 -10.18 4.45 -21.95
CA SER A 291 -10.02 5.74 -22.65
C SER A 291 -11.32 6.50 -22.97
N PRO A 292 -12.44 5.86 -23.38
CA PRO A 292 -13.67 6.60 -23.67
C PRO A 292 -14.30 7.25 -22.43
N SER A 293 -14.06 6.69 -21.24
CA SER A 293 -14.64 7.14 -19.98
C SER A 293 -13.57 7.39 -18.91
N LEU A 294 -12.32 7.63 -19.31
CA LEU A 294 -11.19 7.80 -18.41
C LEU A 294 -11.52 8.80 -17.29
N LEU A 295 -11.55 8.30 -16.05
CA LEU A 295 -11.88 9.04 -14.84
C LEU A 295 -13.26 9.76 -14.86
N GLN A 296 -14.17 9.41 -15.78
CA GLN A 296 -15.49 10.03 -15.90
C GLN A 296 -16.63 9.16 -15.36
N GLU A 297 -16.48 7.85 -15.43
CA GLU A 297 -17.39 6.90 -14.80
C GLU A 297 -16.79 6.42 -13.48
N MET A 298 -17.65 6.15 -12.52
CA MET A 298 -17.30 5.65 -11.21
C MET A 298 -18.16 4.43 -10.87
N LEU A 299 -17.53 3.40 -10.30
CA LEU A 299 -18.17 2.30 -9.62
C LEU A 299 -18.06 2.53 -8.11
N LEU A 300 -19.17 2.86 -7.48
CA LEU A 300 -19.27 2.99 -6.04
C LEU A 300 -19.63 1.63 -5.43
N TYR A 301 -18.83 1.18 -4.47
CA TYR A 301 -19.07 -0.01 -3.66
C TYR A 301 -19.44 0.42 -2.25
N THR A 302 -20.54 -0.14 -1.72
CA THR A 302 -21.05 0.13 -0.38
C THR A 302 -21.27 -1.17 0.37
N TYR A 303 -21.15 -1.14 1.69
CA TYR A 303 -21.41 -2.27 2.57
C TYR A 303 -22.31 -1.77 3.70
N GLU A 304 -23.58 -2.11 3.61
CA GLU A 304 -24.61 -1.69 4.55
C GLU A 304 -24.85 -2.78 5.59
N GLN A 305 -24.79 -2.41 6.86
CA GLN A 305 -25.04 -3.32 7.96
C GLN A 305 -26.46 -3.87 7.87
N THR A 306 -26.57 -5.19 7.98
CA THR A 306 -27.84 -5.90 8.03
C THR A 306 -27.98 -6.67 9.34
N ASP A 307 -29.22 -6.96 9.72
CA ASP A 307 -29.49 -7.80 10.88
C ASP A 307 -28.97 -9.22 10.61
N ALA A 308 -28.29 -9.80 11.60
CA ALA A 308 -27.70 -11.11 11.44
C ALA A 308 -28.79 -12.17 11.27
N PRO A 309 -28.73 -13.02 10.23
CA PRO A 309 -29.55 -14.21 10.17
C PRO A 309 -29.13 -15.20 11.27
N GLU A 310 -30.04 -16.12 11.61
CA GLU A 310 -29.77 -17.18 12.61
C GLU A 310 -28.53 -18.05 12.27
N THR A 311 -28.08 -18.03 11.01
CA THR A 311 -26.92 -18.81 10.50
C THR A 311 -25.54 -18.31 11.00
N GLY A 312 -25.48 -17.15 11.65
CA GLY A 312 -24.22 -16.59 12.15
C GLY A 312 -23.33 -15.97 11.07
N ILE A 313 -22.10 -15.61 11.45
CA ILE A 313 -21.12 -14.96 10.57
C ILE A 313 -20.40 -16.02 9.74
N PRO A 314 -20.38 -15.90 8.38
CA PRO A 314 -19.72 -16.85 7.51
C PRO A 314 -18.19 -16.83 7.70
N PRO A 315 -17.47 -17.95 7.44
CA PRO A 315 -16.01 -17.99 7.52
C PRO A 315 -15.37 -17.03 6.52
N LEU A 316 -14.17 -16.54 6.85
CA LEU A 316 -13.35 -15.78 5.91
C LEU A 316 -12.93 -16.65 4.73
N THR A 317 -12.95 -16.07 3.53
CA THR A 317 -12.55 -16.74 2.31
C THR A 317 -11.39 -15.99 1.66
N GLU A 318 -10.36 -16.75 1.26
CA GLU A 318 -9.24 -16.24 0.49
C GLU A 318 -9.65 -15.88 -0.94
N VAL A 319 -8.94 -14.89 -1.52
CA VAL A 319 -9.18 -14.52 -2.92
C VAL A 319 -8.87 -15.67 -3.85
N ALA A 320 -9.89 -16.14 -4.54
CA ALA A 320 -9.79 -17.21 -5.52
C ALA A 320 -9.26 -16.71 -6.88
N SER A 321 -8.85 -17.66 -7.73
CA SER A 321 -8.52 -17.40 -9.14
C SER A 321 -7.38 -16.37 -9.36
N THR A 322 -6.39 -16.34 -8.47
CA THR A 322 -5.28 -15.36 -8.52
C THR A 322 -4.56 -15.33 -9.88
N LYS A 323 -4.38 -16.48 -10.53
CA LYS A 323 -3.78 -16.56 -11.87
C LYS A 323 -4.63 -15.89 -12.95
N LEU A 324 -5.94 -16.09 -12.91
CA LEU A 324 -6.86 -15.43 -13.85
C LEU A 324 -6.91 -13.92 -13.62
N ARG A 325 -6.98 -13.49 -12.36
CA ARG A 325 -6.96 -12.05 -12.00
C ARG A 325 -5.65 -11.39 -12.45
N ARG A 326 -4.51 -12.04 -12.24
CA ARG A 326 -3.20 -11.56 -12.73
C ARG A 326 -3.15 -11.51 -14.25
N PHE A 327 -3.65 -12.53 -14.94
CA PHE A 327 -3.76 -12.51 -16.38
C PHE A 327 -4.57 -11.31 -16.88
N VAL A 328 -5.75 -11.07 -16.32
CA VAL A 328 -6.61 -9.93 -16.70
C VAL A 328 -5.90 -8.61 -16.46
N LEU A 329 -5.21 -8.46 -15.32
CA LEU A 329 -4.43 -7.26 -15.00
C LEU A 329 -3.30 -7.06 -16.02
N ASN A 330 -2.46 -8.06 -16.25
CA ASN A 330 -1.33 -7.96 -17.17
C ASN A 330 -1.79 -7.78 -18.64
N PHE A 331 -2.89 -8.38 -19.00
CA PHE A 331 -3.50 -8.15 -20.31
C PHE A 331 -3.98 -6.70 -20.45
N SER A 332 -4.58 -6.13 -19.42
CA SER A 332 -5.07 -4.74 -19.45
C SER A 332 -3.94 -3.69 -19.64
N LYS A 333 -2.69 -4.03 -19.27
CA LYS A 333 -1.52 -3.17 -19.48
C LYS A 333 -1.15 -2.97 -20.96
N GLN A 334 -1.62 -3.86 -21.84
CA GLN A 334 -1.18 -3.96 -23.24
C GLN A 334 -1.88 -2.96 -24.18
N GLY A 335 -2.58 -1.97 -23.64
CA GLY A 335 -3.16 -0.87 -24.41
C GLY A 335 -4.65 -0.67 -24.20
N ASP A 336 -5.22 0.20 -25.02
CA ASP A 336 -6.56 0.73 -24.82
C ASP A 336 -7.68 -0.33 -24.94
N LEU A 337 -7.66 -1.20 -25.95
CA LEU A 337 -8.70 -2.19 -26.11
C LEU A 337 -8.74 -3.21 -24.93
N PRO A 338 -7.63 -3.80 -24.48
CA PRO A 338 -7.60 -4.60 -23.26
C PRO A 338 -8.12 -3.87 -22.03
N MET A 339 -7.80 -2.61 -21.86
CA MET A 339 -8.27 -1.80 -20.72
C MET A 339 -9.78 -1.56 -20.78
N ARG A 340 -10.34 -1.31 -21.98
CA ARG A 340 -11.81 -1.23 -22.20
C ARG A 340 -12.51 -2.52 -21.85
N LEU A 341 -11.93 -3.67 -22.26
CA LEU A 341 -12.49 -4.98 -21.94
C LEU A 341 -12.46 -5.26 -20.43
N LYS A 342 -11.37 -4.89 -19.74
CA LYS A 342 -11.29 -4.97 -18.27
C LYS A 342 -12.41 -4.14 -17.62
N TRP A 343 -12.55 -2.85 -18.01
CA TRP A 343 -13.58 -1.98 -17.44
C TRP A 343 -15.01 -2.48 -17.73
N PHE A 344 -15.24 -2.96 -18.95
CA PHE A 344 -16.52 -3.60 -19.31
C PHE A 344 -16.79 -4.84 -18.44
N ALA A 345 -15.79 -5.69 -18.25
CA ALA A 345 -15.91 -6.88 -17.42
C ALA A 345 -16.20 -6.51 -15.96
N GLU A 346 -15.49 -5.55 -15.39
CA GLU A 346 -15.71 -5.04 -14.04
C GLU A 346 -17.13 -4.47 -13.87
N LYS A 347 -17.68 -3.79 -14.89
CA LYS A 347 -19.04 -3.24 -14.84
C LYS A 347 -20.16 -4.27 -15.01
N TYR A 348 -20.00 -5.23 -15.92
CA TYR A 348 -21.14 -6.01 -16.40
C TYR A 348 -20.96 -7.52 -16.27
N VAL A 349 -19.73 -8.03 -16.26
CA VAL A 349 -19.45 -9.46 -16.26
C VAL A 349 -19.19 -9.97 -14.86
N GLU A 350 -18.30 -9.31 -14.15
CA GLU A 350 -17.93 -9.67 -12.78
C GLU A 350 -19.13 -9.82 -11.85
N PRO A 351 -20.10 -8.88 -11.80
CA PRO A 351 -21.28 -9.02 -10.94
C PRO A 351 -22.20 -10.21 -11.26
N ARG A 352 -22.05 -10.80 -12.44
CA ARG A 352 -22.87 -11.95 -12.88
C ARG A 352 -22.17 -13.30 -12.73
N LEU A 353 -20.84 -13.28 -12.64
CA LEU A 353 -20.03 -14.51 -12.57
C LEU A 353 -19.58 -14.83 -11.14
N GLU A 354 -19.58 -13.84 -10.28
CA GLU A 354 -19.11 -14.01 -8.92
C GLU A 354 -20.22 -14.56 -8.03
N SER A 355 -20.02 -15.74 -7.45
CA SER A 355 -20.83 -16.25 -6.36
C SER A 355 -20.45 -15.58 -5.04
N CYS A 356 -21.29 -15.58 -4.02
CA CYS A 356 -21.03 -15.00 -2.72
C CYS A 356 -19.73 -15.53 -2.07
N GLU A 357 -19.24 -16.67 -2.52
CA GLU A 357 -18.03 -17.31 -2.05
C GLU A 357 -16.75 -16.80 -2.72
N VAL A 358 -16.84 -16.03 -3.82
CA VAL A 358 -15.70 -15.76 -4.70
C VAL A 358 -15.25 -14.31 -4.70
N SER A 359 -16.08 -13.36 -4.30
CA SER A 359 -15.76 -11.95 -4.38
C SER A 359 -16.17 -11.14 -3.16
N ARG A 360 -15.22 -10.33 -2.69
CA ARG A 360 -15.49 -9.31 -1.68
C ARG A 360 -16.39 -8.16 -2.15
N ASN A 361 -16.65 -8.08 -3.45
CA ASN A 361 -17.36 -6.97 -4.09
C ASN A 361 -18.75 -7.36 -4.60
N GLN A 362 -19.32 -8.44 -4.08
CA GLN A 362 -20.47 -9.05 -4.72
C GLN A 362 -21.76 -8.27 -4.46
N ALA A 363 -22.39 -7.88 -5.56
CA ALA A 363 -23.78 -7.53 -5.61
C ALA A 363 -24.62 -8.77 -5.95
N MET A 364 -25.84 -8.76 -5.44
CA MET A 364 -26.87 -9.80 -5.55
C MET A 364 -26.91 -10.53 -6.88
N THR A 365 -26.98 -11.86 -6.83
CA THR A 365 -27.51 -12.68 -7.91
C THR A 365 -28.83 -13.29 -7.47
N ASP A 366 -29.87 -13.05 -8.27
CA ASP A 366 -31.17 -13.76 -8.26
C ASP A 366 -31.86 -13.99 -6.90
N GLY A 367 -32.04 -12.89 -6.12
CA GLY A 367 -33.06 -12.84 -5.05
C GLY A 367 -32.58 -13.19 -3.64
N GLU A 368 -31.37 -13.70 -3.43
CA GLU A 368 -30.75 -13.81 -2.11
C GLU A 368 -29.58 -12.84 -1.99
N ALA A 369 -29.63 -11.97 -0.96
CA ALA A 369 -28.56 -11.04 -0.68
C ALA A 369 -27.30 -11.79 -0.22
N CYS A 370 -26.19 -11.57 -0.89
CA CYS A 370 -24.90 -12.04 -0.40
C CYS A 370 -24.55 -11.27 0.88
N LEU A 371 -24.42 -11.99 1.99
CA LEU A 371 -23.98 -11.41 3.24
C LEU A 371 -22.49 -11.68 3.43
N VAL A 372 -21.75 -10.64 3.78
CA VAL A 372 -20.31 -10.73 4.08
C VAL A 372 -20.04 -10.19 5.47
N SER A 373 -19.08 -10.79 6.17
CA SER A 373 -18.62 -10.23 7.45
C SER A 373 -17.88 -8.92 7.22
N ARG A 374 -17.80 -8.07 8.25
CA ARG A 374 -17.04 -6.81 8.19
C ARG A 374 -15.57 -7.03 7.78
N ASN A 375 -14.96 -8.13 8.19
CA ASN A 375 -13.58 -8.43 7.82
C ASN A 375 -13.42 -8.78 6.33
N GLN A 376 -14.39 -9.46 5.71
CA GLN A 376 -14.27 -10.01 4.36
C GLN A 376 -13.91 -9.00 3.26
N PRO A 377 -14.49 -7.79 3.19
CA PRO A 377 -14.12 -6.82 2.15
C PRO A 377 -12.66 -6.36 2.20
N MET A 378 -12.02 -6.47 3.36
CA MET A 378 -10.62 -6.10 3.58
C MET A 378 -9.68 -7.33 3.64
N HIS A 379 -10.23 -8.55 3.55
CA HIS A 379 -9.49 -9.81 3.57
C HIS A 379 -9.01 -10.17 2.17
N ASP A 380 -8.01 -9.44 1.68
CA ASP A 380 -7.43 -9.62 0.36
C ASP A 380 -5.91 -9.46 0.41
N SER A 381 -5.23 -10.57 0.18
CA SER A 381 -3.77 -10.61 0.14
C SER A 381 -3.16 -10.03 -1.13
N VAL A 382 -3.99 -9.54 -2.07
CA VAL A 382 -3.61 -8.89 -3.36
C VAL A 382 -2.47 -9.58 -4.13
N LYS A 383 -2.29 -10.88 -3.94
CA LYS A 383 -1.24 -11.67 -4.61
C LYS A 383 -1.25 -11.56 -6.12
N TYR A 384 -2.42 -11.27 -6.70
CA TYR A 384 -2.58 -11.08 -8.15
C TYR A 384 -2.06 -9.72 -8.64
N LEU A 385 -1.86 -8.72 -7.75
CA LEU A 385 -1.30 -7.42 -8.12
C LEU A 385 0.23 -7.43 -8.22
N LYS A 386 0.91 -8.41 -7.61
CA LYS A 386 2.37 -8.47 -7.69
C LYS A 386 2.80 -8.64 -9.14
N ASN A 387 3.56 -7.68 -9.66
CA ASN A 387 4.03 -7.69 -11.04
C ASN A 387 5.00 -8.85 -11.28
N ASN A 388 4.80 -9.58 -12.37
CA ASN A 388 5.64 -10.69 -12.81
C ASN A 388 6.25 -10.46 -14.21
N LEU A 389 5.99 -9.30 -14.83
CA LEU A 389 6.49 -8.97 -16.15
C LEU A 389 7.87 -8.33 -16.04
N LYS A 390 8.74 -8.65 -17.01
CA LYS A 390 10.08 -8.12 -17.08
C LYS A 390 10.08 -6.68 -17.58
N ASN A 391 11.03 -5.90 -17.11
CA ASN A 391 11.27 -4.51 -17.53
C ASN A 391 10.12 -3.53 -17.25
N GLU A 392 9.18 -3.91 -16.43
CA GLU A 392 8.11 -3.02 -15.96
C GLU A 392 7.82 -3.25 -14.48
N THR A 393 7.19 -2.29 -13.86
CA THR A 393 6.73 -2.37 -12.46
C THR A 393 5.43 -1.62 -12.28
N ASP A 394 4.74 -1.94 -11.19
CA ASP A 394 3.51 -1.29 -10.79
C ASP A 394 3.73 -0.52 -9.50
N ILE A 395 3.35 0.76 -9.48
CA ILE A 395 3.52 1.65 -8.34
C ILE A 395 2.20 2.26 -7.91
N LEU A 396 2.15 2.69 -6.66
CA LEU A 396 1.04 3.44 -6.10
C LEU A 396 1.42 4.92 -5.94
N GLN A 397 0.43 5.77 -6.07
CA GLN A 397 0.45 7.18 -5.69
C GLN A 397 -0.88 7.54 -5.07
N GLU A 398 -0.90 8.51 -4.16
CA GLU A 398 -2.12 8.91 -3.49
C GLU A 398 -2.11 10.39 -3.16
N TYR A 399 -3.25 11.02 -3.41
CA TYR A 399 -3.47 12.46 -3.30
C TYR A 399 -4.73 12.72 -2.49
N TYR A 400 -4.69 13.73 -1.65
CA TYR A 400 -5.82 14.12 -0.80
C TYR A 400 -6.31 15.50 -1.21
N VAL A 401 -7.61 15.62 -1.41
CA VAL A 401 -8.22 16.90 -1.81
C VAL A 401 -9.50 17.16 -0.99
N PRO A 402 -9.81 18.42 -0.66
CA PRO A 402 -11.09 18.77 -0.04
C PRO A 402 -12.28 18.23 -0.82
N HIS A 403 -13.36 17.89 -0.14
CA HIS A 403 -14.53 17.23 -0.74
C HIS A 403 -15.10 18.00 -1.94
N ASP A 404 -15.12 19.33 -1.88
CA ASP A 404 -15.59 20.23 -2.95
C ASP A 404 -14.61 20.37 -4.11
N GLN A 405 -13.36 19.94 -3.97
CA GLN A 405 -12.31 20.02 -4.99
C GLN A 405 -12.12 18.72 -5.77
N LEU A 406 -12.78 17.63 -5.39
CA LEU A 406 -12.60 16.32 -6.04
C LEU A 406 -12.83 16.38 -7.56
N VAL A 407 -13.88 17.06 -8.01
CA VAL A 407 -14.21 17.15 -9.43
C VAL A 407 -13.14 17.91 -10.21
N THR A 408 -12.68 19.05 -9.68
CA THR A 408 -11.59 19.86 -10.27
C THR A 408 -10.29 19.06 -10.34
N PHE A 409 -9.97 18.35 -9.26
CA PHE A 409 -8.79 17.49 -9.23
C PHE A 409 -8.85 16.36 -10.26
N ILE A 410 -9.97 15.65 -10.37
CA ILE A 410 -10.12 14.55 -11.34
C ILE A 410 -10.06 15.07 -12.77
N ASP A 411 -10.60 16.26 -13.08
CA ASP A 411 -10.50 16.86 -14.40
C ASP A 411 -9.03 17.16 -14.77
N GLY A 412 -8.29 17.83 -13.88
CA GLY A 412 -6.87 18.12 -14.11
C GLY A 412 -6.00 16.86 -14.13
N LEU A 413 -6.29 15.87 -13.26
CA LEU A 413 -5.60 14.59 -13.25
C LEU A 413 -5.75 13.84 -14.59
N ARG A 414 -6.94 13.87 -15.19
CA ARG A 414 -7.20 13.28 -16.51
C ARG A 414 -6.32 13.91 -17.59
N GLU A 415 -6.17 15.22 -17.56
CA GLU A 415 -5.30 15.93 -18.50
C GLU A 415 -3.84 15.52 -18.32
N ILE A 416 -3.34 15.50 -17.07
CA ILE A 416 -1.96 15.11 -16.74
C ILE A 416 -1.66 13.68 -17.20
N ILE A 417 -2.55 12.73 -16.89
CA ILE A 417 -2.42 11.31 -17.29
C ILE A 417 -2.36 11.20 -18.82
N THR A 418 -3.25 11.92 -19.52
CA THR A 418 -3.33 11.88 -20.98
C THR A 418 -2.07 12.48 -21.62
N GLN A 419 -1.60 13.63 -21.13
CA GLN A 419 -0.41 14.31 -21.65
C GLN A 419 0.88 13.52 -21.46
N ASN A 420 1.00 12.77 -20.34
CA ASN A 420 2.17 11.97 -20.05
C ASN A 420 2.06 10.51 -20.59
N GLY A 421 0.95 10.14 -21.21
CA GLY A 421 0.72 8.77 -21.70
C GLY A 421 0.78 7.71 -20.59
N THR A 422 0.33 8.08 -19.38
CA THR A 422 0.43 7.22 -18.19
C THR A 422 -0.47 6.00 -18.29
N ASN A 423 0.10 4.81 -18.06
CA ASN A 423 -0.64 3.55 -18.04
C ASN A 423 -1.31 3.35 -16.66
N LEU A 424 -2.50 3.91 -16.51
CA LEU A 424 -3.28 3.85 -15.27
C LEU A 424 -4.06 2.53 -15.20
N LEU A 425 -3.74 1.68 -14.23
CA LEU A 425 -4.36 0.35 -14.05
C LEU A 425 -5.62 0.38 -13.19
N ASN A 426 -5.61 1.25 -12.17
CA ASN A 426 -6.74 1.49 -11.28
C ASN A 426 -6.65 2.92 -10.71
N ALA A 427 -7.80 3.51 -10.44
CA ALA A 427 -7.93 4.71 -9.65
C ALA A 427 -9.09 4.53 -8.67
N SER A 428 -8.85 4.74 -7.38
CA SER A 428 -9.89 4.60 -6.37
C SER A 428 -10.06 5.88 -5.55
N VAL A 429 -11.30 6.12 -5.11
CA VAL A 429 -11.64 7.24 -4.24
C VAL A 429 -12.09 6.69 -2.89
N ARG A 430 -11.56 7.29 -1.81
CA ARG A 430 -11.87 6.96 -0.42
C ARG A 430 -12.11 8.22 0.38
N VAL A 431 -12.65 8.05 1.59
CA VAL A 431 -12.87 9.13 2.54
C VAL A 431 -11.79 9.08 3.60
N VAL A 432 -11.21 10.23 3.90
CA VAL A 432 -10.28 10.40 5.02
C VAL A 432 -10.74 11.56 5.88
N HIS A 433 -10.51 11.44 7.19
CA HIS A 433 -10.84 12.47 8.16
C HIS A 433 -9.62 13.27 8.56
N GLN A 434 -9.89 14.47 9.09
CA GLN A 434 -8.83 15.28 9.67
C GLN A 434 -8.00 14.48 10.67
N GLU A 435 -6.68 14.51 10.49
CA GLU A 435 -5.70 13.86 11.34
C GLU A 435 -5.02 14.86 12.29
N ASP A 436 -4.42 14.34 13.38
CA ASP A 436 -3.72 15.14 14.36
C ASP A 436 -2.28 14.68 14.64
N ASN A 437 -1.77 13.76 13.81
CA ASN A 437 -0.38 13.33 13.85
C ASN A 437 0.57 14.44 13.32
N PHE A 438 1.87 14.29 13.55
CA PHE A 438 2.83 15.36 13.28
C PHE A 438 2.98 15.65 11.77
N LEU A 439 3.22 14.62 10.95
CA LEU A 439 3.18 14.73 9.48
C LEU A 439 1.77 14.38 8.98
N ASN A 440 0.90 15.36 9.03
CA ASN A 440 -0.51 15.22 8.78
C ASN A 440 -0.83 15.33 7.27
N TYR A 441 -1.22 14.22 6.65
CA TYR A 441 -1.64 14.21 5.24
C TYR A 441 -3.08 14.69 5.02
N ALA A 442 -3.93 14.72 6.05
CA ALA A 442 -5.31 15.15 5.97
C ALA A 442 -5.58 16.30 6.96
N PRO A 443 -5.23 17.55 6.61
CA PRO A 443 -5.45 18.72 7.48
C PRO A 443 -6.94 19.05 7.67
N ALA A 444 -7.83 18.43 6.91
CA ALA A 444 -9.28 18.51 7.01
C ALA A 444 -9.90 17.17 6.58
N ASP A 445 -11.23 17.07 6.61
CA ASP A 445 -11.93 15.95 5.97
C ASP A 445 -11.78 16.06 4.46
N MET A 446 -11.27 14.99 3.82
CA MET A 446 -10.87 14.98 2.42
C MET A 446 -11.30 13.69 1.71
N PHE A 447 -11.24 13.71 0.39
CA PHE A 447 -11.20 12.50 -0.42
C PHE A 447 -9.75 12.14 -0.74
N ALA A 448 -9.41 10.86 -0.60
CA ALA A 448 -8.17 10.28 -1.09
C ALA A 448 -8.39 9.73 -2.50
N VAL A 449 -7.51 10.05 -3.43
CA VAL A 449 -7.48 9.51 -4.79
C VAL A 449 -6.22 8.68 -4.93
N VAL A 450 -6.39 7.35 -4.93
CA VAL A 450 -5.31 6.36 -5.03
C VAL A 450 -5.15 5.91 -6.45
N LEU A 451 -3.97 6.02 -7.00
CA LEU A 451 -3.62 5.61 -8.36
C LEU A 451 -2.73 4.36 -8.33
N TYR A 452 -3.06 3.36 -9.12
CA TYR A 452 -2.22 2.20 -9.39
C TYR A 452 -1.76 2.27 -10.84
N ILE A 453 -0.46 2.40 -11.04
CA ILE A 453 0.14 2.81 -12.30
C ILE A 453 1.21 1.81 -12.69
N ASN A 454 1.21 1.40 -13.96
CA ASN A 454 2.29 0.63 -14.56
C ASN A 454 3.31 1.56 -15.25
N GLN A 455 4.60 1.27 -15.09
CA GLN A 455 5.68 1.95 -15.81
C GLN A 455 6.75 0.96 -16.22
N ASN A 456 7.47 1.26 -17.29
CA ASN A 456 8.71 0.56 -17.59
C ASN A 456 9.83 0.94 -16.61
N THR A 457 10.83 0.06 -16.52
CA THR A 457 11.96 0.24 -15.59
C THR A 457 13.16 0.92 -16.25
N THR A 458 12.94 1.74 -17.29
CA THR A 458 14.01 2.53 -17.90
C THR A 458 14.20 3.87 -17.19
N PRO A 459 15.38 4.49 -17.24
CA PRO A 459 15.60 5.83 -16.69
C PRO A 459 14.68 6.90 -17.29
N GLU A 460 14.37 6.80 -18.59
CA GLU A 460 13.49 7.74 -19.29
C GLU A 460 12.05 7.64 -18.81
N ASP A 461 11.52 6.41 -18.69
CA ASP A 461 10.17 6.19 -18.16
C ASP A 461 10.05 6.64 -16.71
N ASN A 462 11.09 6.40 -15.91
CA ASN A 462 11.10 6.88 -14.53
C ASN A 462 11.13 8.41 -14.44
N GLU A 463 11.84 9.11 -15.33
CA GLU A 463 11.83 10.57 -15.39
C GLU A 463 10.45 11.11 -15.83
N THR A 464 9.80 10.42 -16.76
CA THR A 464 8.43 10.73 -17.17
C THR A 464 7.46 10.56 -16.02
N MET A 465 7.60 9.47 -15.25
CA MET A 465 6.79 9.23 -14.05
C MET A 465 7.05 10.27 -12.96
N ARG A 466 8.31 10.64 -12.73
CA ARG A 466 8.67 11.71 -11.78
C ARG A 466 8.00 13.03 -12.16
N ARG A 467 8.07 13.42 -13.42
CA ARG A 467 7.42 14.63 -13.93
C ARG A 467 5.90 14.59 -13.76
N MET A 468 5.26 13.49 -14.14
CA MET A 468 3.82 13.28 -13.95
C MET A 468 3.42 13.38 -12.47
N THR A 469 4.17 12.75 -11.58
CA THR A 469 3.95 12.80 -10.13
C THR A 469 4.04 14.24 -9.62
N GLN A 470 5.07 15.00 -10.01
CA GLN A 470 5.23 16.39 -9.60
C GLN A 470 4.08 17.28 -10.11
N GLN A 471 3.65 17.11 -11.35
CA GLN A 471 2.49 17.83 -11.90
C GLN A 471 1.20 17.52 -11.12
N THR A 472 1.01 16.26 -10.73
CA THR A 472 -0.18 15.87 -9.96
C THR A 472 -0.12 16.39 -8.52
N ILE A 473 1.07 16.44 -7.92
CA ILE A 473 1.28 17.08 -6.62
C ILE A 473 0.97 18.58 -6.70
N ASP A 474 1.49 19.27 -7.70
CA ASP A 474 1.22 20.70 -7.89
C ASP A 474 -0.28 20.97 -8.06
N LEU A 475 -0.98 20.12 -8.79
CA LEU A 475 -2.43 20.19 -8.92
C LEU A 475 -3.12 20.01 -7.55
N ALA A 476 -2.76 18.99 -6.78
CA ALA A 476 -3.33 18.76 -5.45
C ALA A 476 -3.09 19.97 -4.52
N LEU A 477 -1.85 20.46 -4.48
CA LEU A 477 -1.46 21.62 -3.68
C LEU A 477 -2.20 22.89 -4.07
N SER A 478 -2.43 23.12 -5.37
CA SER A 478 -3.21 24.29 -5.87
C SER A 478 -4.68 24.29 -5.41
N LEU A 479 -5.18 23.11 -5.02
CA LEU A 479 -6.54 22.88 -4.51
C LEU A 479 -6.59 22.71 -2.98
N ASN A 480 -5.57 23.16 -2.26
CA ASN A 480 -5.39 22.97 -0.82
C ASN A 480 -5.37 21.49 -0.40
N GLY A 481 -4.90 20.63 -1.29
CA GLY A 481 -4.71 19.22 -1.07
C GLY A 481 -3.29 18.89 -0.61
N THR A 482 -3.03 17.60 -0.44
CA THR A 482 -1.74 17.02 -0.05
C THR A 482 -1.48 15.75 -0.84
N PHE A 483 -0.42 15.03 -0.51
CA PHE A 483 -0.10 13.73 -1.09
C PHE A 483 0.49 12.79 -0.04
N PHE A 484 0.48 11.48 -0.30
CA PHE A 484 0.95 10.49 0.66
C PHE A 484 2.44 10.17 0.48
N LEU A 485 3.23 10.29 1.54
CA LEU A 485 4.69 10.18 1.50
C LEU A 485 5.27 8.77 1.27
N PRO A 486 4.64 7.62 1.63
CA PRO A 486 5.30 6.31 1.58
C PRO A 486 5.50 5.74 0.19
N TYR A 487 5.17 6.50 -0.85
CA TYR A 487 5.39 6.13 -2.24
C TYR A 487 6.73 6.66 -2.78
N GLN A 488 6.94 6.65 -4.11
CA GLN A 488 8.20 7.06 -4.70
C GLN A 488 8.59 8.50 -4.30
N LEU A 489 9.84 8.70 -3.94
CA LEU A 489 10.39 9.99 -3.50
C LEU A 489 10.60 10.94 -4.69
N TYR A 490 9.55 11.23 -5.46
CA TYR A 490 9.63 12.06 -6.67
C TYR A 490 9.32 13.55 -6.42
N TYR A 491 8.75 13.88 -5.27
CA TYR A 491 8.41 15.24 -4.90
C TYR A 491 9.64 16.11 -4.65
N THR A 492 9.50 17.42 -4.90
CA THR A 492 10.53 18.40 -4.60
C THR A 492 10.50 18.82 -3.12
N PRO A 493 11.59 19.41 -2.57
CA PRO A 493 11.57 19.96 -1.21
C PRO A 493 10.48 21.02 -1.01
N GLN A 494 10.21 21.83 -2.04
CA GLN A 494 9.17 22.86 -2.01
C GLN A 494 7.77 22.25 -1.91
N GLN A 495 7.50 21.22 -2.72
CA GLN A 495 6.24 20.47 -2.65
C GLN A 495 6.07 19.80 -1.28
N LEU A 496 7.15 19.21 -0.75
CA LEU A 496 7.13 18.60 0.59
C LEU A 496 6.83 19.63 1.67
N GLN A 497 7.49 20.80 1.66
CA GLN A 497 7.26 21.87 2.61
C GLN A 497 5.84 22.44 2.53
N GLN A 498 5.29 22.56 1.33
CA GLN A 498 3.93 23.09 1.15
C GLN A 498 2.87 22.09 1.62
N ALA A 499 3.03 20.79 1.32
CA ALA A 499 2.11 19.75 1.77
C ALA A 499 2.20 19.49 3.28
N TYR A 500 3.40 19.59 3.84
CA TYR A 500 3.72 19.28 5.24
C TYR A 500 4.49 20.45 5.86
N PRO A 501 3.79 21.51 6.28
CA PRO A 501 4.44 22.72 6.82
C PRO A 501 5.39 22.45 8.00
N ASN A 502 5.10 21.41 8.79
CA ASN A 502 5.89 21.02 9.97
C ASN A 502 7.09 20.11 9.65
N ILE A 503 7.45 19.91 8.36
CA ILE A 503 8.50 18.95 7.98
C ILE A 503 9.87 19.30 8.57
N LYS A 504 10.18 20.59 8.69
CA LYS A 504 11.42 21.07 9.34
C LYS A 504 11.45 20.69 10.80
N ASP A 505 10.38 21.01 11.54
CA ASP A 505 10.25 20.68 12.96
C ASP A 505 10.29 19.17 13.20
N PHE A 506 9.78 18.38 12.25
CA PHE A 506 9.86 16.92 12.28
C PHE A 506 11.31 16.42 12.21
N PHE A 507 12.12 16.98 11.32
CA PHE A 507 13.53 16.60 11.22
C PHE A 507 14.35 17.11 12.42
N GLU A 508 14.00 18.26 12.98
CA GLU A 508 14.59 18.75 14.24
C GLU A 508 14.21 17.85 15.42
N ALA A 509 12.94 17.43 15.52
CA ALA A 509 12.51 16.47 16.53
C ALA A 509 13.25 15.14 16.40
N LYS A 510 13.46 14.65 15.17
CA LYS A 510 14.25 13.45 14.92
C LYS A 510 15.64 13.54 15.54
N LYS A 511 16.37 14.65 15.35
CA LYS A 511 17.70 14.87 15.95
C LYS A 511 17.65 14.97 17.47
N ARG A 512 16.56 15.49 18.02
CA ARG A 512 16.36 15.59 19.47
C ARG A 512 16.15 14.21 20.13
N TYR A 513 15.38 13.34 19.50
CA TYR A 513 15.08 12.01 20.02
C TYR A 513 16.12 10.95 19.63
N ASP A 514 16.87 11.17 18.57
CA ASP A 514 17.94 10.29 18.09
C ASP A 514 19.15 11.11 17.59
N PRO A 515 19.93 11.70 18.52
CA PRO A 515 21.04 12.58 18.17
C PRO A 515 22.16 11.88 17.38
N GLU A 516 22.33 10.58 17.56
CA GLU A 516 23.30 9.76 16.82
C GLU A 516 22.77 9.29 15.46
N LEU A 517 21.52 9.60 15.15
CA LEU A 517 20.81 9.17 13.93
C LEU A 517 20.94 7.67 13.70
N VAL A 518 20.73 6.89 14.76
CA VAL A 518 20.79 5.42 14.72
C VAL A 518 19.74 4.88 13.75
N PHE A 519 18.49 5.34 13.90
CA PHE A 519 17.41 4.99 12.98
C PHE A 519 17.41 5.91 11.77
N THR A 520 17.50 5.34 10.57
CA THR A 520 17.46 6.12 9.34
C THR A 520 16.86 5.32 8.19
N ASN A 521 16.47 6.03 7.13
CA ASN A 521 15.95 5.45 5.91
C ASN A 521 16.18 6.40 4.72
N THR A 522 15.84 5.95 3.52
CA THR A 522 16.06 6.71 2.28
C THR A 522 15.31 8.04 2.25
N PHE A 523 14.13 8.14 2.89
CA PHE A 523 13.37 9.40 2.97
C PHE A 523 14.13 10.45 3.79
N TYR A 524 14.60 10.08 4.98
CA TYR A 524 15.37 10.98 5.86
C TYR A 524 16.65 11.45 5.18
N GLU A 525 17.42 10.51 4.61
CA GLU A 525 18.67 10.81 3.89
C GLU A 525 18.45 11.84 2.77
N LYS A 526 17.39 11.63 1.99
CA LYS A 526 17.13 12.47 0.82
C LYS A 526 16.69 13.89 1.19
N TYR A 527 15.84 14.04 2.19
CA TYR A 527 15.17 15.31 2.43
C TYR A 527 15.69 16.08 3.64
N ALA A 528 16.06 15.42 4.74
CA ALA A 528 16.46 16.15 5.96
C ALA A 528 17.59 17.15 5.73
N PRO A 529 18.69 16.84 4.99
CA PRO A 529 19.76 17.81 4.76
C PRO A 529 19.33 19.06 4.00
N LEU A 530 18.25 18.99 3.23
CA LEU A 530 17.74 20.11 2.43
C LEU A 530 17.00 21.15 3.27
N PHE A 531 16.63 20.80 4.51
CA PHE A 531 15.95 21.67 5.47
C PHE A 531 16.87 22.15 6.59
N GLU A 532 18.11 21.66 6.70
CA GLU A 532 19.07 22.05 7.73
C GLU A 532 19.69 23.43 7.50
N ASN A 533 19.72 23.90 6.25
CA ASN A 533 20.40 25.14 5.85
C ASN A 533 19.42 26.25 5.44
N GLN A 534 18.15 26.09 5.73
CA GLN A 534 17.09 27.10 5.50
C GLN A 534 16.64 27.72 6.88
#